data_a04b102794e6c38906a70310b800c679
#
_entry.id   a04b102794e6c38906a70310b800c679
#
_cell.length_a   1.000
_cell.length_b   1.000
_cell.length_c   1.000
_cell.angle_alpha   90.00
_cell.angle_beta   90.00
_cell.angle_gamma   90.00
#
_symmetry.space_group_name_H-M   'P 1'
#
loop_
_entity.id
_entity.type
_entity.pdbx_description
1 polymer ?
#
loop_
_entity_poly.entity_id
_entity_poly.type
_entity_poly.pdbx_seq_one_letter_code
_entity_poly.pdbx_strand_id
1 'polypeptide(L)'
;MNKSRVRKTVVPAFCFCLLTAVAADETGAALFIEAGETSGLDFVHFNGMSGELYLPEIMGAGVAVFDFDRDGDLDIYLLQGHMIGPGKTLGEAILPPKKGAVLTDRLYRNDTAPGKSRLRFTDVTKKSGITAGGYGMGVTTGDINNDGWTDLYISNFGHNQLWLNNGDGTFKDITDKAGVDDPRWSVSAAFVDIDLDGWLDLYVGNYVAYDMGNPKPCRSATTARDYCGPQAFAPLTDRLFLNRGDGSFEDISEKSGITGVFGGALGVVAADFDGDHWPDIYVANDGMANQLWINQKDGTFEDTAPLAGVSVNRYGMPEASMGVAAADFDGDGDEDLFMTHLVRETNTLYVNDGTGWFDDKTAETGLGVASLPYSSFGTAWLDIDNDGWLDLLSVNGAVTLFESHEPTDRVFPLDRRNQLFANDHGKAFIEISDLAGDAFKLSAVSRGAAIGDIDNDGDIDILISNNSGPARLLVNQVGTRNAWLGISILDAAGKSHITGSKVALIRVTGQPLWRRVHTDGSYGSASDPRILFGLGGNRGPQTVEVSWPGGERERWSGLASNRYHALRRGSGIRVGE
;
A
#
# COMPACT_ATOMS: atom_id res chain seq x y z
N MET A 1 8.79 -52.10 -45.30
CA MET A 1 7.85 -50.98 -45.51
C MET A 1 6.97 -50.86 -44.30
N ASN A 2 7.36 -49.98 -43.38
CA ASN A 2 6.60 -49.74 -42.15
C ASN A 2 6.37 -48.25 -42.05
N LYS A 3 5.12 -47.84 -42.20
CA LYS A 3 4.66 -46.43 -42.15
C LYS A 3 4.42 -46.07 -40.66
N SER A 4 5.32 -45.28 -40.08
CA SER A 4 5.09 -44.66 -38.78
C SER A 4 3.99 -43.61 -38.88
N ARG A 5 2.88 -43.81 -38.15
CA ARG A 5 1.83 -42.82 -37.95
C ARG A 5 2.29 -41.78 -36.90
N VAL A 6 2.53 -40.57 -37.33
CA VAL A 6 2.69 -39.42 -36.44
C VAL A 6 1.32 -39.10 -35.85
N ARG A 7 1.14 -39.28 -34.54
CA ARG A 7 -0.02 -38.78 -33.81
C ARG A 7 0.12 -37.26 -33.68
N LYS A 8 -0.74 -36.49 -34.33
CA LYS A 8 -0.92 -35.07 -34.04
C LYS A 8 -1.60 -34.98 -32.69
N THR A 9 -0.88 -34.48 -31.70
CA THR A 9 -1.45 -34.06 -30.42
C THR A 9 -2.29 -32.80 -30.68
N VAL A 10 -3.60 -32.90 -30.52
CA VAL A 10 -4.51 -31.74 -30.55
C VAL A 10 -4.34 -31.07 -29.20
N VAL A 11 -3.68 -29.92 -29.17
CA VAL A 11 -3.71 -28.99 -28.05
C VAL A 11 -5.12 -28.37 -28.05
N PRO A 12 -5.88 -28.43 -26.96
CA PRO A 12 -7.20 -27.83 -26.93
C PRO A 12 -7.07 -26.31 -27.02
N ALA A 13 -7.73 -25.72 -28.00
CA ALA A 13 -7.91 -24.28 -28.15
C ALA A 13 -8.88 -23.78 -27.06
N PHE A 14 -8.40 -23.59 -25.83
CA PHE A 14 -9.16 -23.04 -24.70
C PHE A 14 -8.63 -21.68 -24.22
N CYS A 15 -7.82 -21.00 -25.01
CA CYS A 15 -7.15 -19.76 -24.58
C CYS A 15 -7.47 -18.57 -25.51
N PHE A 16 -8.66 -18.45 -26.08
CA PHE A 16 -8.94 -17.38 -27.06
C PHE A 16 -10.18 -16.52 -26.78
N CYS A 17 -10.85 -16.67 -25.65
CA CYS A 17 -12.01 -15.84 -25.32
C CYS A 17 -11.80 -14.78 -24.24
N LEU A 18 -10.64 -14.73 -23.58
CA LEU A 18 -10.35 -13.80 -22.48
C LEU A 18 -9.56 -12.55 -22.89
N LEU A 19 -8.99 -12.54 -24.08
CA LEU A 19 -8.34 -11.34 -24.65
C LEU A 19 -9.32 -10.28 -25.18
N THR A 20 -10.62 -10.44 -24.99
CA THR A 20 -11.62 -9.52 -25.54
C THR A 20 -12.15 -8.48 -24.57
N ALA A 21 -11.77 -8.49 -23.27
CA ALA A 21 -12.13 -7.43 -22.32
C ALA A 21 -10.96 -6.45 -22.09
N VAL A 22 -9.72 -6.92 -22.00
CA VAL A 22 -8.51 -6.09 -22.14
C VAL A 22 -8.02 -6.22 -23.60
N ALA A 23 -8.95 -6.24 -24.56
CA ALA A 23 -8.58 -6.17 -25.96
C ALA A 23 -7.82 -4.87 -26.14
N ALA A 24 -6.54 -4.98 -26.47
CA ALA A 24 -5.79 -3.86 -27.01
C ALA A 24 -6.75 -3.08 -27.92
N ASP A 25 -7.09 -1.88 -27.47
CA ASP A 25 -7.82 -0.94 -28.30
C ASP A 25 -7.13 -0.99 -29.67
N GLU A 26 -7.90 -1.11 -30.75
CA GLU A 26 -7.37 -1.05 -32.13
C GLU A 26 -6.55 0.24 -32.34
N THR A 27 -6.63 1.20 -31.42
CA THR A 27 -5.85 2.45 -31.40
C THR A 27 -4.47 2.31 -30.77
N GLY A 28 -4.17 1.20 -30.02
CA GLY A 28 -2.88 0.99 -29.34
C GLY A 28 -2.61 1.97 -28.19
N ALA A 29 -3.66 2.54 -27.57
CA ALA A 29 -3.50 3.45 -26.44
C ALA A 29 -2.95 2.72 -25.19
N ALA A 30 -2.01 3.35 -24.49
CA ALA A 30 -1.45 2.83 -23.23
C ALA A 30 -2.51 2.82 -22.14
N LEU A 31 -2.47 1.84 -21.21
CA LEU A 31 -3.34 1.83 -20.04
C LEU A 31 -2.97 2.95 -19.07
N PHE A 32 -1.66 3.20 -18.89
CA PHE A 32 -1.13 4.24 -18.02
C PHE A 32 -0.13 5.14 -18.73
N ILE A 33 -0.13 6.42 -18.38
CA ILE A 33 0.84 7.42 -18.81
C ILE A 33 1.62 7.91 -17.59
N GLU A 34 2.95 7.97 -17.68
CA GLU A 34 3.79 8.58 -16.65
C GLU A 34 3.69 10.11 -16.75
N ALA A 35 3.22 10.76 -15.67
CA ALA A 35 2.95 12.19 -15.63
C ALA A 35 3.78 12.95 -14.58
N GLY A 36 4.61 12.28 -13.76
CA GLY A 36 5.28 12.90 -12.63
C GLY A 36 6.06 14.14 -13.00
N GLU A 37 7.05 14.04 -13.90
CA GLU A 37 7.89 15.19 -14.30
C GLU A 37 7.06 16.30 -14.97
N THR A 38 6.06 15.94 -15.78
CA THR A 38 5.24 16.90 -16.53
C THR A 38 4.20 17.60 -15.68
N SER A 39 3.85 17.03 -14.52
CA SER A 39 2.91 17.60 -13.56
C SER A 39 3.54 18.53 -12.51
N GLY A 40 4.86 18.60 -12.46
CA GLY A 40 5.60 19.42 -11.49
C GLY A 40 6.11 18.65 -10.27
N LEU A 41 6.02 17.30 -10.25
CA LEU A 41 6.66 16.47 -9.25
C LEU A 41 8.16 16.33 -9.59
N ASP A 42 8.98 17.22 -9.08
CA ASP A 42 10.43 17.25 -9.31
C ASP A 42 11.23 16.49 -8.24
N PHE A 43 10.54 15.72 -7.40
CA PHE A 43 11.13 14.95 -6.32
C PHE A 43 11.99 13.80 -6.82
N VAL A 44 13.19 13.70 -6.25
CA VAL A 44 14.09 12.56 -6.42
C VAL A 44 14.53 12.09 -5.03
N HIS A 45 14.21 10.86 -4.70
CA HIS A 45 14.64 10.25 -3.44
C HIS A 45 16.17 10.14 -3.38
N PHE A 46 16.74 10.31 -2.20
CA PHE A 46 18.16 10.17 -1.93
C PHE A 46 18.38 9.23 -0.74
N ASN A 47 18.98 8.08 -0.96
CA ASN A 47 19.14 7.04 0.06
C ASN A 47 20.44 7.12 0.87
N GLY A 48 21.31 8.09 0.62
CA GLY A 48 22.56 8.28 1.35
C GLY A 48 23.63 7.19 1.13
N MET A 49 23.52 6.38 0.10
CA MET A 49 24.43 5.28 -0.22
C MET A 49 25.89 5.77 -0.30
N SER A 50 26.78 5.14 0.49
CA SER A 50 28.20 5.50 0.59
C SER A 50 29.17 4.38 0.20
N GLY A 51 28.63 3.18 -0.17
CA GLY A 51 29.45 1.99 -0.48
C GLY A 51 29.76 1.13 0.75
N GLU A 52 29.28 1.51 1.91
CA GLU A 52 29.40 0.68 3.13
C GLU A 52 28.38 -0.45 3.16
N LEU A 53 27.37 -0.41 2.28
CA LEU A 53 26.29 -1.39 2.17
C LEU A 53 25.47 -1.47 3.47
N TYR A 54 25.01 -0.33 3.95
CA TYR A 54 24.10 -0.25 5.08
C TYR A 54 22.71 -0.71 4.67
N LEU A 55 22.09 -1.59 5.45
CA LEU A 55 20.77 -2.15 5.13
C LEU A 55 19.69 -1.07 4.88
N PRO A 56 19.61 0.05 5.64
CA PRO A 56 18.62 1.09 5.35
C PRO A 56 18.73 1.70 3.95
N GLU A 57 19.93 1.70 3.32
CA GLU A 57 20.14 2.27 1.98
C GLU A 57 19.27 1.60 0.89
N ILE A 58 18.87 0.34 1.08
CA ILE A 58 18.10 -0.44 0.11
C ILE A 58 16.62 -0.55 0.42
N MET A 59 16.20 -0.18 1.64
CA MET A 59 14.80 -0.35 2.05
C MET A 59 13.90 0.71 1.42
N GLY A 60 14.41 1.93 1.20
CA GLY A 60 13.66 2.99 0.54
C GLY A 60 12.52 3.53 1.38
N ALA A 61 11.59 4.20 0.74
CA ALA A 61 10.54 4.95 1.42
C ALA A 61 9.16 4.72 0.80
N GLY A 62 8.14 4.83 1.64
CA GLY A 62 6.75 4.91 1.24
C GLY A 62 6.35 6.26 0.66
N VAL A 63 5.08 6.40 0.33
CA VAL A 63 4.44 7.61 -0.19
C VAL A 63 3.01 7.74 0.34
N ALA A 64 2.43 8.94 0.32
CA ALA A 64 1.00 9.09 0.60
C ALA A 64 0.30 9.94 -0.47
N VAL A 65 -0.97 9.58 -0.73
CA VAL A 65 -1.94 10.41 -1.44
C VAL A 65 -3.11 10.69 -0.51
N PHE A 66 -3.46 11.95 -0.32
CA PHE A 66 -4.52 12.38 0.59
C PHE A 66 -4.90 13.84 0.33
N ASP A 67 -6.10 14.25 0.67
CA ASP A 67 -6.57 15.63 0.59
C ASP A 67 -6.21 16.35 1.90
N PHE A 68 -5.11 17.15 1.91
CA PHE A 68 -4.66 17.79 3.16
C PHE A 68 -5.34 19.15 3.41
N ASP A 69 -5.82 19.83 2.39
CA ASP A 69 -6.44 21.16 2.52
C ASP A 69 -7.95 21.18 2.25
N ARG A 70 -8.54 19.98 2.08
CA ARG A 70 -9.99 19.72 1.94
C ARG A 70 -10.61 20.44 0.75
N ASP A 71 -9.88 20.59 -0.32
CA ASP A 71 -10.40 21.16 -1.56
C ASP A 71 -11.00 20.10 -2.49
N GLY A 72 -10.85 18.81 -2.15
CA GLY A 72 -11.38 17.66 -2.86
C GLY A 72 -10.41 17.06 -3.87
N ASP A 73 -9.24 17.66 -4.05
CA ASP A 73 -8.17 17.16 -4.91
C ASP A 73 -7.14 16.39 -4.06
N LEU A 74 -6.60 15.28 -4.58
CA LEU A 74 -5.60 14.51 -3.83
C LEU A 74 -4.21 15.11 -3.97
N ASP A 75 -3.58 15.33 -2.83
CA ASP A 75 -2.23 15.83 -2.66
C ASP A 75 -1.23 14.69 -2.47
N ILE A 76 0.06 15.00 -2.54
CA ILE A 76 1.12 14.01 -2.50
C ILE A 76 2.13 14.32 -1.39
N TYR A 77 2.44 13.32 -0.56
CA TYR A 77 3.55 13.37 0.40
C TYR A 77 4.63 12.35 0.03
N LEU A 78 5.90 12.81 -0.03
CA LEU A 78 7.05 12.02 -0.45
C LEU A 78 8.13 12.07 0.62
N LEU A 79 8.52 10.90 1.10
CA LEU A 79 9.55 10.71 2.12
C LEU A 79 10.95 10.81 1.53
N GLN A 80 11.88 11.40 2.30
CA GLN A 80 13.26 11.60 1.87
C GLN A 80 14.24 10.90 2.81
N GLY A 81 15.36 10.47 2.26
CA GLY A 81 16.51 10.01 3.01
C GLY A 81 17.61 11.07 3.10
N HIS A 82 18.65 10.77 3.84
CA HIS A 82 19.86 11.58 3.97
C HIS A 82 21.09 10.70 4.07
N MET A 83 22.29 11.28 4.12
CA MET A 83 23.51 10.50 4.38
C MET A 83 23.40 9.78 5.72
N ILE A 84 23.70 8.48 5.72
CA ILE A 84 23.74 7.64 6.92
C ILE A 84 25.15 7.11 7.17
N GLY A 85 25.41 6.80 8.42
CA GLY A 85 26.71 6.32 8.90
C GLY A 85 27.52 7.38 9.64
N PRO A 86 28.32 6.96 10.65
CA PRO A 86 29.11 7.88 11.46
C PRO A 86 30.07 8.73 10.63
N GLY A 87 29.92 10.05 10.70
CA GLY A 87 30.81 11.02 10.01
C GLY A 87 30.68 11.10 8.51
N LYS A 88 29.70 10.43 7.90
CA LYS A 88 29.48 10.46 6.43
C LYS A 88 28.94 11.82 5.98
N THR A 89 29.43 12.28 4.84
CA THR A 89 29.07 13.55 4.23
C THR A 89 28.56 13.35 2.80
N LEU A 90 27.87 14.34 2.24
CA LEU A 90 27.37 14.28 0.85
C LEU A 90 28.49 14.05 -0.20
N GLY A 91 29.74 14.41 0.13
CA GLY A 91 30.89 14.17 -0.75
C GLY A 91 31.26 12.70 -0.92
N GLU A 92 30.73 11.81 -0.05
CA GLU A 92 30.95 10.36 -0.10
C GLU A 92 29.77 9.62 -0.72
N ALA A 93 28.70 10.34 -1.12
CA ALA A 93 27.55 9.72 -1.74
C ALA A 93 27.92 9.11 -3.11
N ILE A 94 27.59 7.83 -3.32
CA ILE A 94 27.78 7.14 -4.62
C ILE A 94 26.84 7.72 -5.68
N LEU A 95 25.60 8.03 -5.29
CA LEU A 95 24.59 8.66 -6.12
C LEU A 95 24.26 10.03 -5.51
N PRO A 96 25.08 11.07 -5.75
CA PRO A 96 24.88 12.36 -5.11
C PRO A 96 23.57 13.02 -5.59
N PRO A 97 22.84 13.71 -4.70
CA PRO A 97 21.66 14.44 -5.10
C PRO A 97 22.02 15.60 -6.05
N LYS A 98 21.03 16.11 -6.79
CA LYS A 98 21.23 17.31 -7.62
C LYS A 98 21.76 18.46 -6.74
N LYS A 99 22.68 19.27 -7.28
CA LYS A 99 23.23 20.41 -6.54
C LYS A 99 22.12 21.35 -6.07
N GLY A 100 22.06 21.59 -4.77
CA GLY A 100 21.04 22.44 -4.15
C GLY A 100 19.73 21.72 -3.83
N ALA A 101 19.66 20.41 -4.01
CA ALA A 101 18.51 19.62 -3.55
C ALA A 101 18.34 19.77 -2.03
N VAL A 102 17.10 19.93 -1.61
CA VAL A 102 16.73 19.95 -0.19
C VAL A 102 16.39 18.52 0.20
N LEU A 103 17.11 17.98 1.18
CA LEU A 103 16.97 16.59 1.63
C LEU A 103 16.05 16.52 2.85
N THR A 104 14.78 16.88 2.64
CA THR A 104 13.67 16.72 3.58
C THR A 104 12.49 16.15 2.83
N ASP A 105 11.54 15.62 3.54
CA ASP A 105 10.26 15.20 2.96
C ASP A 105 9.60 16.34 2.19
N ARG A 106 8.66 16.00 1.30
CA ARG A 106 7.96 16.95 0.45
C ARG A 106 6.46 16.76 0.49
N LEU A 107 5.76 17.88 0.64
CA LEU A 107 4.31 17.98 0.44
C LEU A 107 4.05 18.75 -0.85
N TYR A 108 3.37 18.11 -1.78
CA TYR A 108 2.95 18.70 -3.05
C TYR A 108 1.43 18.84 -3.06
N ARG A 109 0.97 20.10 -3.20
CA ARG A 109 -0.45 20.37 -3.38
C ARG A 109 -0.86 20.19 -4.83
N ASN A 110 -2.00 19.57 -5.04
CA ASN A 110 -2.62 19.45 -6.35
C ASN A 110 -3.34 20.76 -6.72
N ASP A 111 -2.79 21.48 -7.68
CA ASP A 111 -3.36 22.72 -8.22
C ASP A 111 -4.00 22.49 -9.60
N THR A 112 -4.47 21.28 -9.88
CA THR A 112 -5.10 20.93 -11.15
C THR A 112 -6.44 21.64 -11.29
N ALA A 113 -6.61 22.40 -12.36
CA ALA A 113 -7.87 23.08 -12.58
C ALA A 113 -8.98 22.07 -12.93
N PRO A 114 -10.19 22.19 -12.35
CA PRO A 114 -11.29 21.27 -12.61
C PRO A 114 -11.55 21.01 -14.09
N GLY A 115 -11.67 19.73 -14.48
CA GLY A 115 -11.90 19.29 -15.85
C GLY A 115 -10.70 19.45 -16.79
N LYS A 116 -9.50 19.57 -16.26
CA LYS A 116 -8.25 19.53 -17.04
C LYS A 116 -7.57 18.18 -16.90
N SER A 117 -7.19 17.60 -18.02
CA SER A 117 -6.46 16.33 -18.09
C SER A 117 -4.96 16.46 -17.75
N ARG A 118 -4.43 17.69 -17.59
CA ARG A 118 -3.02 17.90 -17.23
C ARG A 118 -2.92 18.23 -15.75
N LEU A 119 -2.43 17.28 -14.98
CA LEU A 119 -2.12 17.44 -13.58
C LEU A 119 -1.09 18.54 -13.33
N ARG A 120 -1.23 19.21 -12.19
CA ARG A 120 -0.30 20.25 -11.75
C ARG A 120 -0.11 20.19 -10.25
N PHE A 121 1.12 19.96 -9.82
CA PHE A 121 1.51 19.96 -8.41
C PHE A 121 2.42 21.14 -8.09
N THR A 122 2.28 21.67 -6.87
CA THR A 122 3.11 22.74 -6.33
C THR A 122 3.72 22.30 -5.00
N ASP A 123 5.05 22.34 -4.89
CA ASP A 123 5.73 22.09 -3.61
C ASP A 123 5.33 23.17 -2.59
N VAL A 124 4.60 22.75 -1.56
CA VAL A 124 4.13 23.61 -0.46
C VAL A 124 4.82 23.30 0.86
N THR A 125 5.84 22.43 0.88
CA THR A 125 6.53 21.94 2.08
C THR A 125 6.96 23.08 3.00
N LYS A 126 7.62 24.09 2.46
CA LYS A 126 8.05 25.25 3.26
C LYS A 126 6.87 26.04 3.84
N LYS A 127 5.76 26.14 3.09
CA LYS A 127 4.56 26.87 3.52
C LYS A 127 3.78 26.07 4.57
N SER A 128 3.77 24.75 4.44
CA SER A 128 3.09 23.87 5.40
C SER A 128 3.76 23.83 6.77
N GLY A 129 5.03 24.25 6.88
CA GLY A 129 5.79 24.21 8.12
C GLY A 129 6.33 22.83 8.48
N ILE A 130 6.09 21.80 7.67
CA ILE A 130 6.68 20.47 7.86
C ILE A 130 8.20 20.57 7.70
N THR A 131 8.93 20.13 8.72
CA THR A 131 10.40 20.10 8.75
C THR A 131 10.92 18.69 8.96
N ALA A 132 10.17 17.69 8.52
CA ALA A 132 10.56 16.29 8.62
C ALA A 132 11.87 16.06 7.86
N GLY A 133 12.90 15.71 8.60
CA GLY A 133 14.27 15.51 8.12
C GLY A 133 14.88 14.22 8.66
N GLY A 134 14.05 13.27 9.10
CA GLY A 134 14.45 11.92 9.47
C GLY A 134 14.90 11.12 8.24
N TYR A 135 15.31 9.89 8.44
CA TYR A 135 15.48 8.93 7.35
C TYR A 135 14.15 8.21 7.15
N GLY A 136 13.31 8.80 6.29
CA GLY A 136 11.92 8.39 6.11
C GLY A 136 11.78 6.96 5.57
N MET A 137 10.93 6.17 6.22
CA MET A 137 10.62 4.79 5.83
C MET A 137 9.18 4.65 5.39
N GLY A 138 8.23 5.11 6.19
CA GLY A 138 6.81 5.02 5.89
C GLY A 138 6.03 6.25 6.35
N VAL A 139 4.83 6.38 5.81
CA VAL A 139 3.85 7.40 6.19
C VAL A 139 2.47 6.78 6.25
N THR A 140 1.70 7.14 7.28
CA THR A 140 0.26 6.84 7.36
C THR A 140 -0.52 8.11 7.64
N THR A 141 -1.78 8.15 7.18
CA THR A 141 -2.66 9.31 7.22
C THR A 141 -3.95 8.99 7.96
N GLY A 142 -4.46 9.94 8.76
CA GLY A 142 -5.72 9.80 9.48
C GLY A 142 -6.07 11.08 10.22
N ASP A 143 -7.34 11.27 10.56
CA ASP A 143 -7.82 12.38 11.40
C ASP A 143 -7.84 11.89 12.86
N ILE A 144 -6.74 12.13 13.59
CA ILE A 144 -6.56 11.60 14.94
C ILE A 144 -7.31 12.36 16.02
N ASN A 145 -7.83 13.54 15.71
CA ASN A 145 -8.52 14.42 16.67
C ASN A 145 -9.96 14.73 16.27
N ASN A 146 -10.50 14.07 15.23
CA ASN A 146 -11.87 14.19 14.72
C ASN A 146 -12.27 15.65 14.36
N ASP A 147 -11.30 16.47 13.93
CA ASP A 147 -11.57 17.84 13.49
C ASP A 147 -11.89 17.95 12.00
N GLY A 148 -11.65 16.88 11.27
CA GLY A 148 -11.91 16.73 9.84
C GLY A 148 -10.69 17.00 8.96
N TRP A 149 -9.53 17.28 9.53
CA TRP A 149 -8.28 17.49 8.79
C TRP A 149 -7.37 16.28 8.93
N THR A 150 -6.83 15.83 7.83
CA THR A 150 -5.97 14.65 7.81
C THR A 150 -4.59 14.95 8.37
N ASP A 151 -4.17 14.19 9.39
CA ASP A 151 -2.87 14.25 10.03
C ASP A 151 -1.91 13.23 9.43
N LEU A 152 -0.60 13.36 9.75
CA LEU A 152 0.46 12.49 9.22
C LEU A 152 1.26 11.87 10.36
N TYR A 153 1.44 10.55 10.32
CA TYR A 153 2.48 9.87 11.10
C TYR A 153 3.58 9.38 10.17
N ILE A 154 4.84 9.73 10.47
CA ILE A 154 6.02 9.40 9.69
C ILE A 154 6.88 8.45 10.49
N SER A 155 7.05 7.23 9.98
CA SER A 155 7.99 6.25 10.50
C SER A 155 9.37 6.42 9.89
N ASN A 156 10.40 6.29 10.71
CA ASN A 156 11.78 6.56 10.34
C ASN A 156 12.72 5.40 10.72
N PHE A 157 13.87 5.38 10.11
CA PHE A 157 15.04 4.77 10.71
C PHE A 157 15.57 5.72 11.80
N GLY A 158 15.11 5.54 13.04
CA GLY A 158 15.26 6.45 14.17
C GLY A 158 13.92 7.07 14.59
N HIS A 159 13.94 8.24 15.21
CA HIS A 159 12.76 8.87 15.80
C HIS A 159 11.62 9.09 14.80
N ASN A 160 10.43 8.61 15.13
CA ASN A 160 9.21 8.82 14.38
C ASN A 160 8.60 10.21 14.64
N GLN A 161 7.65 10.63 13.81
CA GLN A 161 7.05 11.96 13.92
C GLN A 161 5.54 11.93 13.69
N LEU A 162 4.77 12.69 14.51
CA LEU A 162 3.36 12.92 14.34
C LEU A 162 3.09 14.40 14.05
N TRP A 163 2.57 14.69 12.87
CA TRP A 163 2.27 16.01 12.37
C TRP A 163 0.77 16.26 12.35
N LEU A 164 0.30 17.14 13.25
CA LEU A 164 -1.09 17.57 13.32
C LEU A 164 -1.37 18.64 12.26
N ASN A 165 -2.41 18.46 11.46
CA ASN A 165 -2.90 19.45 10.51
C ASN A 165 -3.69 20.55 11.23
N ASN A 166 -3.30 21.81 11.07
CA ASN A 166 -3.94 22.96 11.73
C ASN A 166 -5.20 23.45 11.00
N GLY A 167 -5.55 22.87 9.84
CA GLY A 167 -6.70 23.29 9.04
C GLY A 167 -6.55 24.61 8.28
N ASP A 168 -5.35 25.14 8.22
CA ASP A 168 -5.02 26.38 7.50
C ASP A 168 -3.92 26.19 6.44
N GLY A 169 -3.65 24.93 6.09
CA GLY A 169 -2.61 24.51 5.17
C GLY A 169 -1.23 24.39 5.83
N THR A 170 -1.17 24.43 7.17
CA THR A 170 0.06 24.22 7.95
C THR A 170 -0.07 23.03 8.88
N PHE A 171 1.09 22.45 9.26
CA PHE A 171 1.18 21.34 10.18
C PHE A 171 2.02 21.70 11.40
N LYS A 172 1.77 21.01 12.50
CA LYS A 172 2.49 21.17 13.75
C LYS A 172 3.00 19.80 14.23
N ASP A 173 4.29 19.70 14.51
CA ASP A 173 4.84 18.54 15.19
C ASP A 173 4.30 18.45 16.63
N ILE A 174 3.64 17.35 16.93
CA ILE A 174 3.09 17.05 18.27
C ILE A 174 3.64 15.76 18.86
N THR A 175 4.67 15.17 18.26
CA THR A 175 5.24 13.86 18.58
C THR A 175 5.49 13.68 20.09
N ASP A 176 6.25 14.60 20.68
CA ASP A 176 6.56 14.57 22.12
C ASP A 176 5.31 14.72 22.98
N LYS A 177 4.40 15.64 22.59
CA LYS A 177 3.15 15.87 23.32
C LYS A 177 2.23 14.66 23.23
N ALA A 178 2.15 14.04 22.07
CA ALA A 178 1.33 12.87 21.82
C ALA A 178 1.89 11.60 22.49
N GLY A 179 3.21 11.54 22.75
CA GLY A 179 3.86 10.39 23.35
C GLY A 179 4.03 9.21 22.41
N VAL A 180 4.14 9.45 21.10
CA VAL A 180 4.20 8.41 20.06
C VAL A 180 5.56 8.31 19.36
N ASP A 181 6.59 8.93 19.93
CA ASP A 181 7.95 8.76 19.43
C ASP A 181 8.43 7.32 19.62
N ASP A 182 8.99 6.75 18.58
CA ASP A 182 9.69 5.48 18.63
C ASP A 182 11.07 5.66 17.98
N PRO A 183 12.18 5.58 18.76
CA PRO A 183 13.52 5.80 18.22
C PRO A 183 14.10 4.60 17.48
N ARG A 184 13.34 3.51 17.36
CA ARG A 184 13.77 2.28 16.68
C ARG A 184 13.60 2.43 15.17
N TRP A 185 13.89 1.36 14.44
CA TRP A 185 13.63 1.32 13.01
C TRP A 185 12.19 0.91 12.75
N SER A 186 11.32 1.88 12.55
CA SER A 186 9.93 1.68 12.15
C SER A 186 9.78 1.77 10.63
N VAL A 187 8.83 1.02 10.03
CA VAL A 187 8.59 1.03 8.60
C VAL A 187 7.12 1.33 8.30
N SER A 188 6.22 0.36 8.37
CA SER A 188 4.79 0.61 8.17
C SER A 188 4.09 0.95 9.48
N ALA A 189 3.04 1.75 9.37
CA ALA A 189 2.14 2.06 10.46
C ALA A 189 0.69 2.11 9.95
N ALA A 190 -0.27 1.91 10.84
CA ALA A 190 -1.69 2.01 10.51
C ALA A 190 -2.45 2.78 11.59
N PHE A 191 -3.31 3.70 11.18
CA PHE A 191 -4.34 4.28 12.03
C PHE A 191 -5.59 3.39 11.99
N VAL A 192 -6.07 2.97 13.17
CA VAL A 192 -7.18 2.05 13.32
C VAL A 192 -7.89 2.30 14.65
N ASP A 193 -9.21 2.27 14.69
CA ASP A 193 -10.02 2.41 15.92
C ASP A 193 -10.22 1.02 16.54
N ILE A 194 -9.27 0.60 17.43
CA ILE A 194 -9.21 -0.78 17.94
C ILE A 194 -10.26 -1.09 19.01
N ASP A 195 -10.81 -0.07 19.69
CA ASP A 195 -11.79 -0.26 20.76
C ASP A 195 -13.17 0.32 20.43
N LEU A 196 -13.35 0.80 19.19
CA LEU A 196 -14.59 1.33 18.63
C LEU A 196 -15.12 2.56 19.38
N ASP A 197 -14.23 3.35 19.98
CA ASP A 197 -14.57 4.58 20.68
C ASP A 197 -14.68 5.81 19.75
N GLY A 198 -14.30 5.65 18.49
CA GLY A 198 -14.35 6.66 17.43
C GLY A 198 -13.10 7.52 17.30
N TRP A 199 -12.03 7.22 18.05
CA TRP A 199 -10.72 7.82 17.89
C TRP A 199 -9.76 6.83 17.23
N LEU A 200 -8.96 7.33 16.29
CA LEU A 200 -7.98 6.48 15.62
C LEU A 200 -6.79 6.23 16.54
N ASP A 201 -6.53 4.97 16.84
CA ASP A 201 -5.32 4.47 17.49
C ASP A 201 -4.21 4.28 16.47
N LEU A 202 -3.00 3.97 16.95
CA LEU A 202 -1.83 3.87 16.09
C LEU A 202 -1.08 2.56 16.33
N TYR A 203 -1.01 1.72 15.30
CA TYR A 203 -0.08 0.57 15.26
C TYR A 203 1.18 0.94 14.49
N VAL A 204 2.36 0.58 15.02
CA VAL A 204 3.67 0.87 14.40
C VAL A 204 4.49 -0.41 14.30
N GLY A 205 4.75 -0.83 13.08
CA GLY A 205 5.60 -1.99 12.77
C GLY A 205 7.08 -1.64 12.84
N ASN A 206 7.84 -2.40 13.62
CA ASN A 206 9.28 -2.25 13.82
C ASN A 206 10.06 -3.37 13.16
N TYR A 207 11.18 -3.03 12.52
CA TYR A 207 11.93 -3.98 11.72
C TYR A 207 12.99 -4.72 12.56
N VAL A 208 14.22 -4.27 12.52
CA VAL A 208 15.34 -4.96 13.20
C VAL A 208 16.21 -3.99 13.98
N ALA A 209 16.89 -4.49 15.02
CA ALA A 209 17.87 -3.74 15.79
C ALA A 209 19.15 -3.55 14.97
N TYR A 210 19.24 -2.46 14.23
CA TYR A 210 20.36 -2.11 13.37
C TYR A 210 21.25 -1.05 14.02
N ASP A 211 22.53 -1.39 14.24
CA ASP A 211 23.53 -0.46 14.82
C ASP A 211 24.48 0.07 13.74
N MET A 212 24.30 1.34 13.37
CA MET A 212 25.16 2.03 12.40
C MET A 212 26.61 2.16 12.86
N GLY A 213 26.88 2.13 14.20
CA GLY A 213 28.22 2.19 14.76
C GLY A 213 29.00 0.88 14.63
N ASN A 214 28.31 -0.23 14.36
CA ASN A 214 28.90 -1.57 14.26
C ASN A 214 28.30 -2.36 13.08
N PRO A 215 28.50 -1.93 11.82
CA PRO A 215 27.94 -2.57 10.66
C PRO A 215 28.50 -3.98 10.47
N LYS A 216 27.61 -4.96 10.23
CA LYS A 216 28.00 -6.34 9.96
C LYS A 216 28.48 -6.49 8.50
N PRO A 217 29.62 -7.15 8.25
CA PRO A 217 30.06 -7.47 6.89
C PRO A 217 29.35 -8.73 6.37
N CYS A 218 28.35 -8.57 5.52
CA CYS A 218 27.70 -9.70 4.85
C CYS A 218 28.29 -9.95 3.47
N ARG A 219 28.11 -11.19 2.97
CA ARG A 219 28.64 -11.64 1.70
C ARG A 219 27.58 -12.45 0.97
N SER A 220 27.54 -12.29 -0.35
CA SER A 220 26.72 -13.11 -1.23
C SER A 220 27.22 -14.55 -1.31
N ALA A 221 26.46 -15.42 -1.96
CA ALA A 221 26.87 -16.79 -2.28
C ALA A 221 28.17 -16.87 -3.11
N THR A 222 28.54 -15.80 -3.80
CA THR A 222 29.79 -15.69 -4.57
C THR A 222 30.98 -15.17 -3.74
N THR A 223 30.81 -15.01 -2.43
CA THR A 223 31.79 -14.41 -1.51
C THR A 223 32.07 -12.92 -1.70
N ALA A 224 31.42 -12.25 -2.64
CA ALA A 224 31.47 -10.81 -2.78
C ALA A 224 30.74 -10.12 -1.58
N ARG A 225 31.18 -8.93 -1.21
CA ARG A 225 30.49 -8.12 -0.20
C ARG A 225 29.11 -7.73 -0.75
N ASP A 226 28.07 -7.88 0.07
CA ASP A 226 26.69 -7.59 -0.29
C ASP A 226 25.92 -7.07 0.94
N TYR A 227 24.70 -6.56 0.73
CA TYR A 227 23.82 -6.16 1.80
C TYR A 227 23.45 -7.35 2.70
N CYS A 228 23.27 -7.07 3.99
CA CYS A 228 22.80 -8.07 4.95
C CYS A 228 21.28 -8.27 4.79
N GLY A 229 20.82 -9.51 4.97
CA GLY A 229 19.40 -9.78 5.22
C GLY A 229 19.02 -9.57 6.70
N PRO A 230 17.71 -9.53 7.02
CA PRO A 230 17.21 -9.27 8.37
C PRO A 230 17.67 -10.30 9.40
N GLN A 231 17.89 -11.54 9.01
CA GLN A 231 18.37 -12.63 9.90
C GLN A 231 19.76 -12.36 10.52
N ALA A 232 20.50 -11.37 9.99
CA ALA A 232 21.75 -10.93 10.58
C ALA A 232 21.55 -10.10 11.87
N PHE A 233 20.34 -9.63 12.15
CA PHE A 233 20.00 -8.72 13.24
C PHE A 233 18.92 -9.31 14.15
N ALA A 234 18.78 -8.79 15.36
CA ALA A 234 17.68 -9.16 16.25
C ALA A 234 16.38 -8.48 15.76
N PRO A 235 15.27 -9.20 15.65
CA PRO A 235 13.98 -8.57 15.36
C PRO A 235 13.53 -7.67 16.51
N LEU A 236 12.67 -6.71 16.20
CA LEU A 236 12.07 -5.82 17.20
C LEU A 236 10.60 -6.22 17.45
N THR A 237 10.03 -5.73 18.55
CA THR A 237 8.59 -5.78 18.80
C THR A 237 7.92 -4.53 18.27
N ASP A 238 6.71 -4.66 17.80
CA ASP A 238 5.89 -3.56 17.34
C ASP A 238 5.35 -2.70 18.50
N ARG A 239 4.67 -1.60 18.18
CA ARG A 239 4.01 -0.73 19.14
C ARG A 239 2.53 -0.56 18.81
N LEU A 240 1.73 -0.45 19.87
CA LEU A 240 0.33 -0.10 19.81
C LEU A 240 0.06 1.05 20.79
N PHE A 241 -0.41 2.16 20.26
CA PHE A 241 -0.69 3.38 21.00
C PHE A 241 -2.19 3.65 20.96
N LEU A 242 -2.83 3.66 22.13
CA LEU A 242 -4.25 3.96 22.31
C LEU A 242 -4.46 5.48 22.38
N ASN A 243 -5.31 6.04 21.54
CA ASN A 243 -5.66 7.45 21.52
C ASN A 243 -6.55 7.81 22.71
N ARG A 244 -6.22 8.87 23.42
CA ARG A 244 -6.97 9.35 24.60
C ARG A 244 -8.03 10.41 24.26
N GLY A 245 -8.16 10.79 23.00
CA GLY A 245 -9.09 11.83 22.55
C GLY A 245 -8.73 13.25 22.97
N ASP A 246 -7.59 13.45 23.62
CA ASP A 246 -7.08 14.76 24.08
C ASP A 246 -5.81 15.22 23.36
N GLY A 247 -5.44 14.50 22.30
CA GLY A 247 -4.23 14.69 21.51
C GLY A 247 -2.99 14.06 22.15
N SER A 248 -3.19 13.10 23.07
CA SER A 248 -2.14 12.21 23.61
C SER A 248 -2.52 10.74 23.40
N PHE A 249 -1.51 9.89 23.37
CA PHE A 249 -1.66 8.43 23.24
C PHE A 249 -1.04 7.72 24.44
N GLU A 250 -1.57 6.56 24.79
CA GLU A 250 -0.99 5.64 25.76
C GLU A 250 -0.34 4.46 25.03
N ASP A 251 0.94 4.19 25.30
CA ASP A 251 1.58 2.95 24.84
C ASP A 251 0.98 1.75 25.59
N ILE A 252 0.16 0.97 24.89
CA ILE A 252 -0.47 -0.25 25.41
C ILE A 252 0.18 -1.52 24.88
N SER A 253 1.32 -1.44 24.20
CA SER A 253 1.97 -2.56 23.50
C SER A 253 2.18 -3.79 24.38
N GLU A 254 2.64 -3.60 25.64
CA GLU A 254 2.82 -4.69 26.59
C GLU A 254 1.46 -5.21 27.10
N LYS A 255 0.55 -4.30 27.43
CA LYS A 255 -0.77 -4.63 27.96
C LYS A 255 -1.63 -5.36 26.92
N SER A 256 -1.54 -4.98 25.66
CA SER A 256 -2.29 -5.61 24.56
C SER A 256 -1.76 -7.00 24.18
N GLY A 257 -0.57 -7.39 24.63
CA GLY A 257 0.05 -8.67 24.33
C GLY A 257 0.90 -8.71 23.06
N ILE A 258 0.88 -7.67 22.20
CA ILE A 258 1.60 -7.68 20.92
C ILE A 258 3.13 -7.78 21.07
N THR A 259 3.69 -7.42 22.22
CA THR A 259 5.13 -7.56 22.49
C THR A 259 5.55 -8.99 22.82
N GLY A 260 4.61 -9.92 22.93
CA GLY A 260 4.88 -11.34 23.18
C GLY A 260 5.53 -12.08 22.02
N VAL A 261 5.45 -11.52 20.80
CA VAL A 261 6.03 -12.09 19.59
C VAL A 261 6.94 -11.05 18.93
N PHE A 262 8.07 -11.52 18.38
CA PHE A 262 9.03 -10.68 17.66
C PHE A 262 8.90 -10.91 16.16
N GLY A 263 8.95 -9.84 15.39
CA GLY A 263 8.94 -9.87 13.93
C GLY A 263 9.87 -8.85 13.32
N GLY A 264 10.06 -8.91 12.03
CA GLY A 264 10.71 -7.87 11.24
C GLY A 264 9.68 -7.17 10.38
N ALA A 265 8.81 -6.36 11.00
CA ALA A 265 7.65 -5.80 10.35
C ALA A 265 8.02 -4.84 9.22
N LEU A 266 7.49 -5.09 8.02
CA LEU A 266 7.61 -4.24 6.85
C LEU A 266 6.26 -3.79 6.29
N GLY A 267 5.24 -4.64 6.33
CA GLY A 267 3.88 -4.31 5.92
C GLY A 267 2.90 -4.45 7.07
N VAL A 268 1.93 -3.55 7.18
CA VAL A 268 0.86 -3.58 8.18
C VAL A 268 -0.46 -3.26 7.49
N VAL A 269 -1.50 -4.02 7.80
CA VAL A 269 -2.87 -3.75 7.34
C VAL A 269 -3.86 -4.10 8.44
N ALA A 270 -4.89 -3.27 8.62
CA ALA A 270 -5.94 -3.48 9.60
C ALA A 270 -7.29 -3.71 8.91
N ALA A 271 -7.96 -4.82 9.24
CA ALA A 271 -9.28 -5.19 8.72
C ALA A 271 -10.00 -6.14 9.70
N ASP A 272 -11.29 -6.35 9.50
CA ASP A 272 -12.07 -7.37 10.18
C ASP A 272 -11.87 -8.70 9.42
N PHE A 273 -10.94 -9.52 9.87
CA PHE A 273 -10.57 -10.76 9.18
C PHE A 273 -11.41 -11.97 9.61
N ASP A 274 -11.99 -11.97 10.81
CA ASP A 274 -12.80 -13.08 11.33
C ASP A 274 -14.31 -12.84 11.25
N GLY A 275 -14.73 -11.68 10.70
CA GLY A 275 -16.13 -11.34 10.45
C GLY A 275 -16.90 -10.90 11.71
N ASP A 276 -16.22 -10.55 12.79
CA ASP A 276 -16.81 -10.18 14.07
C ASP A 276 -17.10 -8.69 14.25
N HIS A 277 -16.77 -7.88 13.24
CA HIS A 277 -16.93 -6.43 13.12
C HIS A 277 -16.00 -5.59 14.01
N TRP A 278 -14.93 -6.18 14.53
CA TRP A 278 -13.83 -5.49 15.19
C TRP A 278 -12.59 -5.51 14.29
N PRO A 279 -11.77 -4.48 14.31
CA PRO A 279 -10.58 -4.48 13.51
C PRO A 279 -9.48 -5.37 14.10
N ASP A 280 -8.93 -6.23 13.27
CA ASP A 280 -7.74 -7.04 13.48
C ASP A 280 -6.54 -6.41 12.78
N ILE A 281 -5.33 -6.91 13.05
CA ILE A 281 -4.12 -6.38 12.46
C ILE A 281 -3.28 -7.52 11.89
N TYR A 282 -2.95 -7.45 10.60
CA TYR A 282 -1.99 -8.34 9.96
C TYR A 282 -0.65 -7.66 9.76
N VAL A 283 0.44 -8.38 10.09
CA VAL A 283 1.82 -7.89 10.00
C VAL A 283 2.65 -8.81 9.12
N ALA A 284 3.16 -8.26 8.03
CA ALA A 284 4.07 -8.92 7.12
C ALA A 284 5.53 -8.76 7.61
N ASN A 285 6.19 -9.87 7.94
CA ASN A 285 7.51 -9.91 8.55
C ASN A 285 8.57 -10.44 7.58
N ASP A 286 9.66 -9.71 7.39
CA ASP A 286 10.75 -10.05 6.48
C ASP A 286 11.58 -11.24 6.97
N GLY A 287 11.43 -12.37 6.28
CA GLY A 287 12.16 -13.62 6.56
C GLY A 287 11.82 -14.25 7.92
N MET A 288 10.68 -13.89 8.49
CA MET A 288 10.16 -14.38 9.77
C MET A 288 8.68 -14.74 9.61
N ALA A 289 8.13 -15.43 10.62
CA ALA A 289 6.70 -15.74 10.65
C ALA A 289 5.88 -14.44 10.68
N ASN A 290 4.86 -14.34 9.82
CA ASN A 290 3.90 -13.26 9.85
C ASN A 290 2.96 -13.39 11.05
N GLN A 291 2.30 -12.31 11.43
CA GLN A 291 1.40 -12.26 12.58
C GLN A 291 -0.01 -11.84 12.13
N LEU A 292 -1.02 -12.45 12.72
CA LEU A 292 -2.42 -12.05 12.62
C LEU A 292 -2.97 -11.83 14.02
N TRP A 293 -3.03 -10.59 14.42
CA TRP A 293 -3.50 -10.15 15.72
C TRP A 293 -5.02 -10.01 15.70
N ILE A 294 -5.74 -11.02 16.21
CA ILE A 294 -7.19 -10.99 16.38
C ILE A 294 -7.55 -10.24 17.64
N ASN A 295 -8.42 -9.25 17.50
CA ASN A 295 -8.88 -8.37 18.56
C ASN A 295 -9.80 -9.12 19.55
N GLN A 296 -9.45 -9.15 20.83
CA GLN A 296 -10.21 -9.84 21.87
C GLN A 296 -11.31 -8.95 22.49
N LYS A 297 -11.51 -7.72 21.98
CA LYS A 297 -12.55 -6.75 22.41
C LYS A 297 -12.40 -6.24 23.85
N ASP A 298 -11.27 -6.49 24.47
CA ASP A 298 -10.94 -6.07 25.83
C ASP A 298 -9.62 -5.27 25.90
N GLY A 299 -9.12 -4.85 24.72
CA GLY A 299 -7.85 -4.14 24.55
C GLY A 299 -6.65 -5.07 24.46
N THR A 300 -6.87 -6.39 24.34
CA THR A 300 -5.82 -7.39 24.09
C THR A 300 -5.97 -8.02 22.71
N PHE A 301 -4.88 -8.62 22.22
CA PHE A 301 -4.82 -9.28 20.92
C PHE A 301 -4.20 -10.68 21.06
N GLU A 302 -4.64 -11.62 20.23
CA GLU A 302 -4.10 -12.96 20.13
C GLU A 302 -3.50 -13.18 18.73
N ASP A 303 -2.24 -13.67 18.64
CA ASP A 303 -1.65 -14.06 17.35
C ASP A 303 -2.18 -15.41 16.89
N THR A 304 -3.07 -15.38 15.93
CA THR A 304 -3.69 -16.58 15.34
C THR A 304 -3.07 -16.98 14.01
N ALA A 305 -2.10 -16.23 13.46
CA ALA A 305 -1.51 -16.50 12.14
C ALA A 305 -1.07 -17.96 11.92
N PRO A 306 -0.45 -18.67 12.91
CA PRO A 306 -0.07 -20.07 12.73
C PRO A 306 -1.26 -21.01 12.55
N LEU A 307 -2.39 -20.71 13.18
CA LEU A 307 -3.62 -21.49 13.07
C LEU A 307 -4.41 -21.10 11.82
N ALA A 308 -4.45 -19.81 11.53
CA ALA A 308 -5.16 -19.24 10.39
C ALA A 308 -4.53 -19.59 9.02
N GLY A 309 -3.31 -20.14 8.99
CA GLY A 309 -2.64 -20.56 7.76
C GLY A 309 -1.87 -19.44 7.06
N VAL A 310 -1.66 -18.27 7.69
CA VAL A 310 -1.03 -17.07 7.09
C VAL A 310 0.31 -16.67 7.71
N SER A 311 0.83 -17.49 8.62
CA SER A 311 2.10 -17.21 9.31
C SER A 311 3.33 -17.50 8.43
N VAL A 312 3.24 -18.52 7.60
CA VAL A 312 4.33 -19.05 6.75
C VAL A 312 3.73 -19.58 5.45
N ASN A 313 4.57 -19.76 4.42
CA ASN A 313 4.09 -20.30 3.14
C ASN A 313 3.58 -21.76 3.27
N ARG A 314 2.97 -22.28 2.21
CA ARG A 314 2.41 -23.64 2.13
C ARG A 314 3.39 -24.78 2.45
N TYR A 315 4.70 -24.51 2.46
CA TYR A 315 5.75 -25.47 2.80
C TYR A 315 6.21 -25.35 4.26
N GLY A 316 5.58 -24.47 5.06
CA GLY A 316 5.92 -24.21 6.45
C GLY A 316 7.19 -23.37 6.63
N MET A 317 7.59 -22.60 5.63
CA MET A 317 8.78 -21.75 5.66
C MET A 317 8.36 -20.27 5.71
N PRO A 318 8.99 -19.46 6.57
CA PRO A 318 8.84 -18.00 6.51
C PRO A 318 9.46 -17.48 5.21
N GLU A 319 8.82 -16.47 4.63
CA GLU A 319 9.29 -15.74 3.45
C GLU A 319 9.58 -14.28 3.80
N ALA A 320 10.26 -13.59 2.92
CA ALA A 320 10.55 -12.16 3.10
C ALA A 320 9.31 -11.34 2.76
N SER A 321 8.33 -11.32 3.64
CA SER A 321 7.08 -10.59 3.46
C SER A 321 7.33 -9.08 3.61
N MET A 322 7.01 -8.29 2.57
CA MET A 322 7.32 -6.85 2.52
C MET A 322 6.06 -6.00 2.49
N GLY A 323 5.45 -5.81 1.34
CA GLY A 323 4.17 -5.13 1.24
C GLY A 323 3.01 -6.10 1.44
N VAL A 324 1.91 -5.60 1.99
CA VAL A 324 0.67 -6.34 2.17
C VAL A 324 -0.52 -5.46 1.82
N ALA A 325 -1.54 -6.05 1.21
CA ALA A 325 -2.81 -5.38 0.94
C ALA A 325 -3.96 -6.35 1.18
N ALA A 326 -5.04 -5.84 1.79
CA ALA A 326 -6.25 -6.60 2.05
C ALA A 326 -7.43 -6.05 1.25
N ALA A 327 -8.17 -6.93 0.56
CA ALA A 327 -9.43 -6.60 -0.12
C ALA A 327 -10.17 -7.88 -0.51
N ASP A 328 -11.47 -7.77 -0.76
CA ASP A 328 -12.31 -8.81 -1.36
C ASP A 328 -12.07 -8.85 -2.88
N PHE A 329 -11.22 -9.78 -3.34
CA PHE A 329 -10.86 -9.86 -4.77
C PHE A 329 -11.79 -10.77 -5.58
N ASP A 330 -12.49 -11.71 -4.93
CA ASP A 330 -13.35 -12.71 -5.59
C ASP A 330 -14.85 -12.46 -5.39
N GLY A 331 -15.24 -11.47 -4.61
CA GLY A 331 -16.59 -10.96 -4.46
C GLY A 331 -17.43 -11.77 -3.47
N ASP A 332 -16.81 -12.45 -2.49
CA ASP A 332 -17.51 -13.21 -1.46
C ASP A 332 -17.81 -12.40 -0.20
N GLY A 333 -17.18 -11.25 -0.01
CA GLY A 333 -17.43 -10.29 1.07
C GLY A 333 -16.39 -10.32 2.18
N ASP A 334 -15.36 -11.15 2.07
CA ASP A 334 -14.32 -11.32 3.05
C ASP A 334 -13.02 -10.62 2.59
N GLU A 335 -12.15 -10.25 3.53
CA GLU A 335 -10.90 -9.57 3.21
C GLU A 335 -9.80 -10.61 2.97
N ASP A 336 -9.33 -10.70 1.72
CA ASP A 336 -8.20 -11.53 1.31
C ASP A 336 -6.89 -10.79 1.46
N LEU A 337 -5.78 -11.52 1.62
CA LEU A 337 -4.45 -10.95 1.79
C LEU A 337 -3.56 -11.22 0.57
N PHE A 338 -3.00 -10.18 -0.01
CA PHE A 338 -1.91 -10.32 -0.96
C PHE A 338 -0.61 -9.74 -0.39
N MET A 339 0.47 -10.52 -0.48
CA MET A 339 1.80 -10.14 0.01
C MET A 339 2.86 -10.23 -1.05
N THR A 340 3.83 -9.34 -0.98
CA THR A 340 4.99 -9.29 -1.86
C THR A 340 6.22 -9.88 -1.18
N HIS A 341 7.05 -10.58 -1.97
CA HIS A 341 8.22 -11.31 -1.49
C HIS A 341 9.47 -11.07 -2.34
N LEU A 342 10.60 -11.64 -1.92
CA LEU A 342 11.87 -11.59 -2.63
C LEU A 342 11.90 -12.51 -3.86
N VAL A 343 12.87 -12.25 -4.73
CA VAL A 343 13.21 -13.13 -5.86
C VAL A 343 13.38 -14.57 -5.41
N ARG A 344 12.79 -15.52 -6.16
CA ARG A 344 12.71 -16.96 -5.87
C ARG A 344 11.68 -17.36 -4.82
N GLU A 345 11.04 -16.44 -4.19
CA GLU A 345 9.80 -16.59 -3.44
C GLU A 345 8.64 -16.12 -4.33
N THR A 346 7.45 -16.65 -4.14
CA THR A 346 6.29 -16.18 -4.90
C THR A 346 5.58 -15.11 -4.12
N ASN A 347 5.12 -14.03 -4.76
CA ASN A 347 4.13 -13.17 -4.10
C ASN A 347 2.91 -14.04 -3.77
N THR A 348 2.39 -13.91 -2.57
CA THR A 348 1.41 -14.86 -2.02
C THR A 348 0.03 -14.25 -1.89
N LEU A 349 -0.99 -15.01 -2.37
CA LEU A 349 -2.41 -14.71 -2.19
C LEU A 349 -3.01 -15.71 -1.22
N TYR A 350 -3.45 -15.21 -0.07
CA TYR A 350 -4.23 -15.95 0.90
C TYR A 350 -5.69 -15.53 0.79
N VAL A 351 -6.57 -16.50 0.57
CA VAL A 351 -8.02 -16.30 0.45
C VAL A 351 -8.69 -16.68 1.76
N ASN A 352 -9.43 -15.73 2.32
CA ASN A 352 -10.18 -15.87 3.56
C ASN A 352 -11.46 -16.69 3.33
N ASP A 353 -11.94 -17.40 4.33
CA ASP A 353 -13.24 -18.07 4.30
C ASP A 353 -14.32 -17.33 5.12
N GLY A 354 -14.02 -16.08 5.53
CA GLY A 354 -14.89 -15.23 6.34
C GLY A 354 -14.89 -15.53 7.83
N THR A 355 -14.03 -16.43 8.29
CA THR A 355 -13.89 -16.80 9.70
C THR A 355 -12.47 -16.65 10.23
N GLY A 356 -11.61 -15.95 9.48
CA GLY A 356 -10.19 -15.77 9.81
C GLY A 356 -9.31 -16.98 9.46
N TRP A 357 -9.80 -17.93 8.66
CA TRP A 357 -9.02 -19.04 8.12
C TRP A 357 -8.71 -18.78 6.64
N PHE A 358 -7.48 -19.02 6.24
CA PHE A 358 -7.00 -18.66 4.91
C PHE A 358 -6.42 -19.86 4.18
N ASP A 359 -6.66 -19.91 2.87
CA ASP A 359 -6.04 -20.84 1.94
C ASP A 359 -5.04 -20.11 1.02
N ASP A 360 -3.82 -20.65 0.88
CA ASP A 360 -2.85 -20.17 -0.12
C ASP A 360 -3.30 -20.57 -1.54
N LYS A 361 -3.81 -19.60 -2.29
CA LYS A 361 -4.29 -19.74 -3.67
C LYS A 361 -3.32 -19.22 -4.73
N THR A 362 -2.11 -18.86 -4.34
CA THR A 362 -1.09 -18.27 -5.23
C THR A 362 -0.87 -19.04 -6.54
N ALA A 363 -0.71 -20.35 -6.45
CA ALA A 363 -0.45 -21.18 -7.64
C ALA A 363 -1.70 -21.37 -8.51
N GLU A 364 -2.87 -21.47 -7.88
CA GLU A 364 -4.16 -21.71 -8.53
C GLU A 364 -4.62 -20.49 -9.30
N THR A 365 -4.32 -19.28 -8.80
CA THR A 365 -4.70 -18.01 -9.42
C THR A 365 -3.68 -17.49 -10.44
N GLY A 366 -2.53 -18.19 -10.64
CA GLY A 366 -1.54 -17.83 -11.66
C GLY A 366 -0.48 -16.82 -11.24
N LEU A 367 -0.52 -16.31 -10.02
CA LEU A 367 0.42 -15.28 -9.53
C LEU A 367 1.83 -15.80 -9.27
N GLY A 368 1.96 -17.08 -8.87
CA GLY A 368 3.23 -17.62 -8.37
C GLY A 368 4.39 -17.56 -9.37
N VAL A 369 4.21 -18.06 -10.59
CA VAL A 369 5.30 -18.14 -11.59
C VAL A 369 5.72 -16.74 -12.07
N ALA A 370 4.77 -15.84 -12.22
CA ALA A 370 5.01 -14.49 -12.72
C ALA A 370 5.87 -13.66 -11.75
N SER A 371 5.71 -13.84 -10.43
CA SER A 371 6.43 -13.08 -9.41
C SER A 371 7.84 -13.61 -9.08
N LEU A 372 8.11 -14.90 -9.32
CA LEU A 372 9.40 -15.55 -8.98
C LEU A 372 10.68 -14.80 -9.40
N PRO A 373 10.75 -14.08 -10.56
CA PRO A 373 11.96 -13.38 -10.98
C PRO A 373 12.18 -12.04 -10.28
N TYR A 374 11.23 -11.59 -9.46
CA TYR A 374 11.21 -10.22 -8.92
C TYR A 374 11.36 -10.22 -7.39
N SER A 375 12.00 -9.16 -6.89
CA SER A 375 11.87 -8.74 -5.49
C SER A 375 10.86 -7.61 -5.47
N SER A 376 9.74 -7.85 -4.83
CA SER A 376 8.57 -6.97 -4.83
C SER A 376 8.40 -6.31 -3.46
N PHE A 377 7.94 -5.05 -3.44
CA PHE A 377 7.72 -4.27 -2.23
C PHE A 377 6.27 -3.81 -2.14
N GLY A 378 5.98 -2.57 -2.53
CA GLY A 378 4.62 -2.04 -2.49
C GLY A 378 3.67 -2.83 -3.40
N THR A 379 2.42 -2.85 -3.01
CA THR A 379 1.33 -3.50 -3.73
C THR A 379 0.03 -2.72 -3.53
N ALA A 380 -0.94 -2.91 -4.42
CA ALA A 380 -2.27 -2.34 -4.28
C ALA A 380 -3.30 -3.15 -5.06
N TRP A 381 -4.51 -3.20 -4.52
CA TRP A 381 -5.71 -3.63 -5.22
C TRP A 381 -6.36 -2.44 -5.90
N LEU A 382 -6.63 -2.51 -7.20
CA LEU A 382 -7.22 -1.43 -7.97
C LEU A 382 -8.06 -1.99 -9.13
N ASP A 383 -9.14 -1.33 -9.46
CA ASP A 383 -9.99 -1.66 -10.62
C ASP A 383 -9.55 -0.79 -11.80
N ILE A 384 -8.67 -1.33 -12.67
CA ILE A 384 -7.99 -0.56 -13.71
C ILE A 384 -8.94 -0.07 -14.78
N ASP A 385 -9.92 -0.89 -15.16
CA ASP A 385 -10.81 -0.62 -16.27
C ASP A 385 -12.26 -0.37 -15.83
N ASN A 386 -12.51 -0.22 -14.53
CA ASN A 386 -13.83 -0.02 -13.95
C ASN A 386 -14.85 -1.11 -14.32
N ASP A 387 -14.41 -2.36 -14.40
CA ASP A 387 -15.30 -3.51 -14.63
C ASP A 387 -15.92 -4.07 -13.34
N GLY A 388 -15.43 -3.64 -12.19
CA GLY A 388 -15.86 -4.00 -10.85
C GLY A 388 -14.97 -5.02 -10.15
N TRP A 389 -14.05 -5.67 -10.85
CA TRP A 389 -13.10 -6.62 -10.27
C TRP A 389 -11.78 -5.94 -9.93
N LEU A 390 -11.22 -6.29 -8.77
CA LEU A 390 -9.94 -5.73 -8.33
C LEU A 390 -8.78 -6.43 -9.03
N ASP A 391 -8.03 -5.66 -9.77
CA ASP A 391 -6.74 -6.00 -10.36
C ASP A 391 -5.63 -5.81 -9.32
N LEU A 392 -4.39 -6.18 -9.66
CA LEU A 392 -3.29 -6.19 -8.72
C LEU A 392 -2.04 -5.53 -9.28
N LEU A 393 -1.48 -4.60 -8.51
CA LEU A 393 -0.18 -3.99 -8.74
C LEU A 393 0.88 -4.63 -7.85
N SER A 394 2.09 -4.84 -8.39
CA SER A 394 3.29 -5.16 -7.62
C SER A 394 4.45 -4.28 -8.09
N VAL A 395 5.06 -3.51 -7.16
CA VAL A 395 6.20 -2.65 -7.49
C VAL A 395 7.51 -3.29 -7.05
N ASN A 396 8.51 -3.27 -7.94
CA ASN A 396 9.66 -4.14 -7.88
C ASN A 396 10.99 -3.38 -7.80
N GLY A 397 11.94 -3.95 -7.05
CA GLY A 397 13.29 -3.46 -6.95
C GLY A 397 14.15 -4.37 -6.08
N ALA A 398 15.26 -4.86 -6.60
CA ALA A 398 16.15 -5.79 -5.91
C ALA A 398 16.73 -5.21 -4.61
N VAL A 399 17.18 -6.09 -3.73
CA VAL A 399 17.80 -5.75 -2.43
C VAL A 399 19.23 -6.23 -2.31
N THR A 400 19.68 -7.11 -3.20
CA THR A 400 21.06 -7.60 -3.21
C THR A 400 21.72 -7.44 -4.57
N LEU A 401 23.02 -7.20 -4.59
CA LEU A 401 23.80 -7.08 -5.82
C LEU A 401 23.86 -8.41 -6.60
N PHE A 402 23.62 -9.52 -5.92
CA PHE A 402 23.56 -10.86 -6.50
C PHE A 402 22.32 -11.09 -7.38
N GLU A 403 21.23 -10.38 -7.16
CA GLU A 403 20.00 -10.49 -7.97
C GLU A 403 20.18 -9.96 -9.40
N SER A 404 21.21 -9.17 -9.66
CA SER A 404 21.46 -8.66 -11.01
C SER A 404 21.91 -9.83 -11.91
N HIS A 405 21.07 -10.23 -12.85
CA HIS A 405 21.31 -11.34 -13.78
C HIS A 405 22.23 -10.97 -14.93
N GLU A 406 22.52 -9.68 -15.11
CA GLU A 406 23.42 -9.17 -16.14
C GLU A 406 24.59 -8.39 -15.52
N PRO A 407 25.83 -8.56 -16.02
CA PRO A 407 26.92 -7.68 -15.69
C PRO A 407 26.55 -6.29 -16.19
N THR A 408 26.17 -5.40 -15.31
CA THR A 408 25.85 -4.02 -15.66
C THR A 408 26.97 -3.12 -15.18
N ASP A 409 27.43 -2.19 -16.04
CA ASP A 409 28.30 -1.08 -15.64
C ASP A 409 27.56 -0.02 -14.81
N ARG A 410 26.31 -0.35 -14.35
CA ARG A 410 25.47 0.53 -13.55
C ARG A 410 25.99 0.62 -12.13
N VAL A 411 25.98 1.81 -11.59
CA VAL A 411 26.39 2.10 -10.21
C VAL A 411 25.42 1.48 -9.19
N PHE A 412 24.13 1.30 -9.58
CA PHE A 412 23.09 0.75 -8.74
C PHE A 412 22.22 -0.24 -9.56
N PRO A 413 22.65 -1.52 -9.68
CA PRO A 413 22.04 -2.49 -10.58
C PRO A 413 20.79 -3.17 -9.98
N LEU A 414 20.04 -2.49 -9.11
CA LEU A 414 18.90 -3.06 -8.38
C LEU A 414 17.55 -2.74 -9.04
N ASP A 415 17.54 -2.01 -10.15
CA ASP A 415 16.33 -1.59 -10.85
C ASP A 415 15.60 -2.78 -11.51
N ARG A 416 14.26 -2.79 -11.36
CA ARG A 416 13.33 -3.79 -11.92
C ARG A 416 12.12 -3.11 -12.53
N ARG A 417 11.42 -3.82 -13.42
CA ARG A 417 10.10 -3.40 -13.94
C ARG A 417 9.03 -3.76 -12.92
N ASN A 418 8.02 -2.92 -12.81
CA ASN A 418 6.83 -3.20 -12.02
C ASN A 418 5.89 -4.16 -12.78
N GLN A 419 5.01 -4.82 -12.05
CA GLN A 419 4.05 -5.79 -12.59
C GLN A 419 2.62 -5.35 -12.35
N LEU A 420 1.76 -5.63 -13.32
CA LEU A 420 0.33 -5.37 -13.30
C LEU A 420 -0.39 -6.64 -13.73
N PHE A 421 -1.39 -7.04 -12.96
CA PHE A 421 -2.16 -8.27 -13.19
C PHE A 421 -3.64 -7.94 -13.28
N ALA A 422 -4.27 -8.35 -14.38
CA ALA A 422 -5.72 -8.25 -14.55
C ALA A 422 -6.42 -9.45 -13.90
N ASN A 423 -7.53 -9.18 -13.21
CA ASN A 423 -8.35 -10.16 -12.54
C ASN A 423 -9.37 -10.79 -13.50
N ASP A 424 -9.34 -12.11 -13.66
CA ASP A 424 -10.38 -12.85 -14.40
C ASP A 424 -11.56 -13.17 -13.48
N HIS A 425 -12.35 -12.19 -13.13
CA HIS A 425 -13.64 -12.32 -12.43
C HIS A 425 -13.54 -13.14 -11.12
N GLY A 426 -12.53 -12.85 -10.29
CA GLY A 426 -12.28 -13.51 -9.00
C GLY A 426 -11.70 -14.93 -9.09
N LYS A 427 -11.18 -15.36 -10.25
CA LYS A 427 -10.72 -16.74 -10.44
C LYS A 427 -9.23 -16.88 -10.64
N ALA A 428 -8.61 -15.95 -11.35
CA ALA A 428 -7.21 -15.99 -11.72
C ALA A 428 -6.72 -14.59 -12.09
N PHE A 429 -5.40 -14.45 -12.15
CA PHE A 429 -4.74 -13.23 -12.59
C PHE A 429 -3.91 -13.47 -13.85
N ILE A 430 -3.93 -12.51 -14.74
CA ILE A 430 -3.16 -12.51 -15.99
C ILE A 430 -2.21 -11.32 -15.94
N GLU A 431 -0.91 -11.56 -16.05
CA GLU A 431 0.06 -10.45 -16.11
C GLU A 431 -0.13 -9.67 -17.42
N ILE A 432 -0.39 -8.36 -17.28
CA ILE A 432 -0.65 -7.43 -18.39
C ILE A 432 0.39 -6.29 -18.45
N SER A 433 1.51 -6.39 -17.73
CA SER A 433 2.53 -5.34 -17.63
C SER A 433 3.02 -4.86 -19.00
N ASP A 434 3.21 -5.77 -19.96
CA ASP A 434 3.64 -5.42 -21.33
C ASP A 434 2.59 -4.66 -22.14
N LEU A 435 1.32 -4.75 -21.75
CA LEU A 435 0.19 -4.04 -22.37
C LEU A 435 -0.10 -2.70 -21.69
N ALA A 436 0.42 -2.49 -20.47
CA ALA A 436 0.11 -1.33 -19.65
C ALA A 436 0.73 -0.01 -20.17
N GLY A 437 1.60 -0.06 -21.18
CA GLY A 437 2.21 1.10 -21.81
C GLY A 437 3.68 1.30 -21.42
N ASP A 438 4.27 2.41 -21.92
CA ASP A 438 5.70 2.67 -21.73
C ASP A 438 6.07 2.92 -20.26
N ALA A 439 5.14 3.37 -19.44
CA ALA A 439 5.32 3.57 -18.01
C ALA A 439 5.76 2.28 -17.29
N PHE A 440 5.20 1.12 -17.67
CA PHE A 440 5.55 -0.18 -17.11
C PHE A 440 6.80 -0.83 -17.74
N LYS A 441 7.34 -0.25 -18.80
CA LYS A 441 8.64 -0.66 -19.37
C LYS A 441 9.83 -0.03 -18.64
N LEU A 442 9.58 1.00 -17.84
CA LEU A 442 10.61 1.69 -17.08
C LEU A 442 11.06 0.82 -15.90
N SER A 443 12.37 0.66 -15.76
CA SER A 443 12.96 0.00 -14.58
C SER A 443 13.35 1.04 -13.55
N ALA A 444 13.12 0.72 -12.27
CA ALA A 444 13.52 1.51 -11.12
C ALA A 444 13.73 0.61 -9.90
N VAL A 445 14.18 1.17 -8.80
CA VAL A 445 14.20 0.47 -7.51
C VAL A 445 12.95 0.90 -6.75
N SER A 446 11.80 0.39 -7.17
CA SER A 446 10.51 0.78 -6.61
C SER A 446 10.33 0.23 -5.20
N ARG A 447 9.65 0.99 -4.32
CA ARG A 447 9.40 0.63 -2.92
C ARG A 447 7.95 0.84 -2.53
N GLY A 448 7.54 2.03 -2.13
CA GLY A 448 6.16 2.34 -1.80
C GLY A 448 5.28 2.53 -3.03
N ALA A 449 4.00 2.20 -2.89
CA ALA A 449 2.96 2.52 -3.85
C ALA A 449 1.71 2.99 -3.11
N ALA A 450 1.09 4.06 -3.60
CA ALA A 450 -0.21 4.55 -3.15
C ALA A 450 -1.13 4.77 -4.34
N ILE A 451 -2.43 4.58 -4.14
CA ILE A 451 -3.44 4.70 -5.18
C ILE A 451 -4.52 5.71 -4.81
N GLY A 452 -5.14 6.30 -5.80
CA GLY A 452 -6.28 7.20 -5.68
C GLY A 452 -6.70 7.76 -7.03
N ASP A 453 -7.89 8.33 -7.10
CA ASP A 453 -8.37 9.09 -8.26
C ASP A 453 -7.80 10.50 -8.15
N ILE A 454 -6.56 10.70 -8.66
CA ILE A 454 -5.74 11.90 -8.42
C ILE A 454 -6.19 13.08 -9.29
N ASP A 455 -6.74 12.82 -10.46
CA ASP A 455 -7.27 13.86 -11.34
C ASP A 455 -8.81 13.99 -11.28
N ASN A 456 -9.45 13.24 -10.38
CA ASN A 456 -10.89 13.24 -10.12
C ASN A 456 -11.73 12.92 -11.37
N ASP A 457 -11.24 12.07 -12.28
CA ASP A 457 -11.95 11.67 -13.47
C ASP A 457 -12.74 10.36 -13.32
N GLY A 458 -12.52 9.63 -12.22
CA GLY A 458 -13.25 8.43 -11.82
C GLY A 458 -12.55 7.14 -12.18
N ASP A 459 -11.25 7.16 -12.35
CA ASP A 459 -10.44 5.96 -12.38
C ASP A 459 -9.23 6.04 -11.44
N ILE A 460 -8.58 4.93 -11.18
CA ILE A 460 -7.53 4.86 -10.18
C ILE A 460 -6.16 5.09 -10.80
N ASP A 461 -5.44 6.09 -10.28
CA ASP A 461 -4.06 6.41 -10.57
C ASP A 461 -3.11 5.77 -9.55
N ILE A 462 -1.82 5.72 -9.90
CA ILE A 462 -0.78 5.07 -9.08
C ILE A 462 0.38 6.04 -8.85
N LEU A 463 0.73 6.28 -7.58
CA LEU A 463 1.94 6.98 -7.18
C LEU A 463 2.97 5.97 -6.66
N ILE A 464 4.21 6.03 -7.16
CA ILE A 464 5.28 5.10 -6.81
C ILE A 464 6.52 5.86 -6.34
N SER A 465 7.06 5.49 -5.17
CA SER A 465 8.40 5.91 -4.74
C SER A 465 9.48 5.01 -5.33
N ASN A 466 10.60 5.60 -5.70
CA ASN A 466 11.75 4.88 -6.19
C ASN A 466 12.99 5.22 -5.36
N ASN A 467 13.61 4.22 -4.79
CA ASN A 467 14.84 4.37 -4.01
C ASN A 467 15.97 4.94 -4.88
N SER A 468 16.53 6.08 -4.49
CA SER A 468 17.52 6.85 -5.27
C SER A 468 17.03 7.19 -6.70
N GLY A 469 15.72 7.38 -6.87
CA GLY A 469 15.11 7.69 -8.14
C GLY A 469 13.97 8.72 -8.04
N PRO A 470 13.44 9.17 -9.18
CA PRO A 470 12.29 10.06 -9.21
C PRO A 470 11.02 9.35 -8.74
N ALA A 471 10.16 10.05 -8.01
CA ALA A 471 8.79 9.59 -7.84
C ALA A 471 8.08 9.51 -9.20
N ARG A 472 7.21 8.54 -9.38
CA ARG A 472 6.44 8.36 -10.61
C ARG A 472 4.95 8.42 -10.33
N LEU A 473 4.24 9.18 -11.13
CA LEU A 473 2.80 9.26 -11.14
C LEU A 473 2.29 8.65 -12.44
N LEU A 474 1.59 7.53 -12.34
CA LEU A 474 1.00 6.80 -13.46
C LEU A 474 -0.49 7.13 -13.52
N VAL A 475 -0.90 7.89 -14.53
CA VAL A 475 -2.28 8.31 -14.73
C VAL A 475 -2.97 7.29 -15.62
N ASN A 476 -4.10 6.77 -15.16
CA ASN A 476 -4.93 5.81 -15.87
C ASN A 476 -5.56 6.47 -17.11
N GLN A 477 -5.76 5.72 -18.17
CA GLN A 477 -6.30 6.20 -19.46
C GLN A 477 -7.50 5.38 -19.94
N VAL A 478 -7.92 4.41 -19.15
CA VAL A 478 -8.90 3.44 -19.62
C VAL A 478 -10.10 3.26 -18.71
N GLY A 479 -9.99 3.51 -17.42
CA GLY A 479 -11.07 3.27 -16.47
C GLY A 479 -12.32 4.08 -16.78
N THR A 480 -12.17 5.33 -17.19
CA THR A 480 -13.28 6.22 -17.56
C THR A 480 -14.09 5.79 -18.79
N ARG A 481 -13.66 4.77 -19.53
CA ARG A 481 -14.46 4.15 -20.61
C ARG A 481 -15.70 3.45 -20.07
N ASN A 482 -15.61 2.92 -18.87
CA ASN A 482 -16.70 2.32 -18.11
C ASN A 482 -17.34 3.33 -17.15
N ALA A 483 -18.51 3.00 -16.66
CA ALA A 483 -19.16 3.79 -15.61
C ALA A 483 -18.54 3.46 -14.24
N TRP A 484 -18.63 4.40 -13.31
CA TRP A 484 -18.09 4.26 -11.98
C TRP A 484 -18.99 4.90 -10.91
N LEU A 485 -18.72 4.61 -9.64
CA LEU A 485 -19.38 5.21 -8.47
C LEU A 485 -18.35 5.49 -7.40
N GLY A 486 -18.13 6.78 -7.08
CA GLY A 486 -17.26 7.21 -5.99
C GLY A 486 -18.04 7.39 -4.69
N ILE A 487 -17.48 6.95 -3.55
CA ILE A 487 -18.10 7.02 -2.24
C ILE A 487 -17.09 7.55 -1.22
N SER A 488 -17.47 8.61 -0.50
CA SER A 488 -16.80 9.04 0.72
C SER A 488 -17.68 8.67 1.91
N ILE A 489 -17.18 7.87 2.84
CA ILE A 489 -17.86 7.42 4.05
C ILE A 489 -17.45 8.33 5.19
N LEU A 490 -18.39 9.08 5.74
CA LEU A 490 -18.12 10.14 6.70
C LEU A 490 -18.86 9.91 8.02
N ASP A 491 -18.32 10.46 9.09
CA ASP A 491 -18.94 10.53 10.40
C ASP A 491 -20.31 11.26 10.36
N ALA A 492 -21.06 11.26 11.45
CA ALA A 492 -22.35 11.93 11.53
C ALA A 492 -22.25 13.46 11.32
N ALA A 493 -21.11 14.06 11.64
CA ALA A 493 -20.84 15.48 11.40
C ALA A 493 -20.46 15.77 9.93
N GLY A 494 -20.12 14.74 9.16
CA GLY A 494 -19.67 14.84 7.78
C GLY A 494 -18.27 15.43 7.65
N LYS A 495 -17.40 15.12 8.61
CA LYS A 495 -16.04 15.64 8.69
C LYS A 495 -14.99 14.61 8.38
N SER A 496 -14.94 13.52 9.14
CA SER A 496 -13.88 12.54 9.12
C SER A 496 -14.31 11.26 8.42
N HIS A 497 -13.40 10.62 7.69
CA HIS A 497 -13.64 9.29 7.15
C HIS A 497 -13.70 8.26 8.29
N ILE A 498 -14.65 7.32 8.21
CA ILE A 498 -14.76 6.23 9.19
C ILE A 498 -13.99 5.03 8.66
N THR A 499 -12.72 4.94 9.04
CA THR A 499 -11.83 3.83 8.72
C THR A 499 -12.41 2.50 9.20
N GLY A 500 -12.22 1.42 8.43
CA GLY A 500 -12.75 0.10 8.74
C GLY A 500 -14.21 -0.12 8.29
N SER A 501 -14.93 0.93 7.83
CA SER A 501 -16.27 0.75 7.25
C SER A 501 -16.21 -0.11 5.99
N LYS A 502 -17.07 -1.15 5.88
CA LYS A 502 -17.22 -1.98 4.67
C LYS A 502 -18.41 -1.49 3.85
N VAL A 503 -18.23 -1.33 2.56
CA VAL A 503 -19.26 -0.83 1.63
C VAL A 503 -19.56 -1.89 0.59
N ALA A 504 -20.81 -2.31 0.50
CA ALA A 504 -21.33 -3.21 -0.52
C ALA A 504 -22.04 -2.44 -1.61
N LEU A 505 -21.60 -2.54 -2.84
CA LEU A 505 -22.39 -2.16 -4.03
C LEU A 505 -23.38 -3.28 -4.36
N ILE A 506 -24.67 -3.03 -4.20
CA ILE A 506 -25.73 -4.01 -4.44
C ILE A 506 -26.02 -4.09 -5.93
N ARG A 507 -25.63 -5.18 -6.56
CA ARG A 507 -25.85 -5.41 -8.00
C ARG A 507 -27.24 -6.00 -8.26
N VAL A 508 -27.82 -5.69 -9.42
CA VAL A 508 -29.10 -6.28 -9.87
C VAL A 508 -28.95 -7.78 -10.10
N THR A 509 -27.79 -8.20 -10.57
CA THR A 509 -27.43 -9.61 -10.80
C THR A 509 -26.02 -9.87 -10.30
N GLY A 510 -25.78 -11.05 -9.74
CA GLY A 510 -24.50 -11.43 -9.14
C GLY A 510 -24.40 -11.07 -7.65
N GLN A 511 -23.25 -11.37 -7.05
CA GLN A 511 -22.95 -11.01 -5.67
C GLN A 511 -22.66 -9.50 -5.55
N PRO A 512 -22.83 -8.88 -4.39
CA PRO A 512 -22.36 -7.53 -4.13
C PRO A 512 -20.85 -7.40 -4.40
N LEU A 513 -20.39 -6.20 -4.72
CA LEU A 513 -18.96 -5.89 -4.67
C LEU A 513 -18.67 -5.18 -3.36
N TRP A 514 -17.60 -5.57 -2.70
CA TRP A 514 -17.22 -5.01 -1.41
C TRP A 514 -15.95 -4.17 -1.51
N ARG A 515 -15.89 -3.11 -0.73
CA ARG A 515 -14.71 -2.28 -0.55
C ARG A 515 -14.66 -1.80 0.90
N ARG A 516 -13.48 -1.62 1.44
CA ARG A 516 -13.24 -1.11 2.79
C ARG A 516 -12.68 0.32 2.74
N VAL A 517 -13.10 1.17 3.68
CA VAL A 517 -12.50 2.50 3.90
C VAL A 517 -11.20 2.31 4.67
N HIS A 518 -10.07 2.61 4.07
CA HIS A 518 -8.76 2.49 4.68
C HIS A 518 -7.72 3.38 3.98
N THR A 519 -6.63 3.68 4.65
CA THR A 519 -5.47 4.36 4.07
C THR A 519 -4.22 3.49 4.12
N ASP A 520 -4.22 2.43 4.93
CA ASP A 520 -3.14 1.49 5.19
C ASP A 520 -2.91 0.46 4.07
N GLY A 521 -1.88 -0.36 4.24
CA GLY A 521 -1.47 -1.39 3.29
C GLY A 521 -0.25 -1.00 2.48
N SER A 522 0.06 -1.76 1.42
CA SER A 522 1.25 -1.59 0.60
C SER A 522 2.56 -1.77 1.41
N TYR A 523 3.56 -0.97 1.15
CA TYR A 523 4.83 -0.88 1.87
C TYR A 523 5.04 0.55 2.33
N GLY A 524 4.87 0.80 3.64
CA GLY A 524 5.07 2.10 4.26
C GLY A 524 4.29 3.25 3.62
N SER A 525 3.13 3.00 3.01
CA SER A 525 2.44 3.97 2.17
C SER A 525 0.99 4.16 2.60
N ALA A 526 0.40 5.30 2.25
CA ALA A 526 -1.01 5.60 2.51
C ALA A 526 -1.75 5.99 1.22
N SER A 527 -2.91 5.36 1.01
CA SER A 527 -3.77 5.57 -0.16
C SER A 527 -4.99 6.43 0.16
N ASP A 528 -5.70 6.88 -0.88
CA ASP A 528 -6.96 7.61 -0.76
C ASP A 528 -8.02 6.77 -0.01
N PRO A 529 -8.65 7.28 1.06
CA PRO A 529 -9.72 6.58 1.77
C PRO A 529 -11.06 6.55 1.02
N ARG A 530 -11.21 7.29 -0.07
CA ARG A 530 -12.42 7.25 -0.89
C ARG A 530 -12.50 5.92 -1.63
N ILE A 531 -13.71 5.39 -1.70
CA ILE A 531 -14.00 4.14 -2.40
C ILE A 531 -14.40 4.43 -3.83
N LEU A 532 -13.84 3.68 -4.78
CA LEU A 532 -14.28 3.67 -6.17
C LEU A 532 -14.79 2.27 -6.55
N PHE A 533 -16.00 2.21 -7.13
CA PHE A 533 -16.55 1.01 -7.72
C PHE A 533 -16.63 1.16 -9.24
N GLY A 534 -16.01 0.28 -9.97
CA GLY A 534 -16.29 0.09 -11.39
C GLY A 534 -17.68 -0.51 -11.59
N LEU A 535 -18.40 -0.02 -12.58
CA LEU A 535 -19.77 -0.41 -12.89
C LEU A 535 -19.89 -1.08 -14.27
N GLY A 536 -18.80 -1.18 -15.00
CA GLY A 536 -18.81 -1.62 -16.40
C GLY A 536 -19.73 -0.75 -17.24
N GLY A 537 -20.61 -1.37 -18.00
CA GLY A 537 -21.59 -0.68 -18.81
C GLY A 537 -22.83 -0.15 -18.07
N ASN A 538 -22.95 -0.36 -16.74
CA ASN A 538 -24.15 0.04 -15.99
C ASN A 538 -24.11 1.53 -15.60
N ARG A 539 -24.92 2.33 -16.25
CA ARG A 539 -25.06 3.79 -16.02
C ARG A 539 -26.32 4.16 -15.23
N GLY A 540 -27.07 3.17 -14.75
CA GLY A 540 -28.27 3.39 -13.92
C GLY A 540 -27.95 3.85 -12.51
N PRO A 541 -28.98 4.22 -11.73
CA PRO A 541 -28.81 4.57 -10.32
C PRO A 541 -28.39 3.34 -9.49
N GLN A 542 -27.48 3.53 -8.57
CA GLN A 542 -26.88 2.49 -7.74
C GLN A 542 -27.49 2.44 -6.34
N THR A 543 -27.32 1.32 -5.67
CA THR A 543 -27.64 1.13 -4.26
C THR A 543 -26.41 0.58 -3.54
N VAL A 544 -26.08 1.18 -2.39
CA VAL A 544 -25.00 0.69 -1.53
C VAL A 544 -25.51 0.43 -0.13
N GLU A 545 -24.88 -0.53 0.53
CA GLU A 545 -24.99 -0.74 1.96
C GLU A 545 -23.63 -0.48 2.61
N VAL A 546 -23.65 0.19 3.76
CA VAL A 546 -22.47 0.42 4.58
C VAL A 546 -22.63 -0.38 5.86
N SER A 547 -21.65 -1.22 6.15
CA SER A 547 -21.46 -1.85 7.45
C SER A 547 -20.44 -1.03 8.23
N TRP A 548 -20.88 -0.38 9.29
CA TRP A 548 -20.03 0.41 10.17
C TRP A 548 -19.18 -0.49 11.08
N PRO A 549 -18.01 -0.07 11.55
CA PRO A 549 -17.35 -0.74 12.66
C PRO A 549 -18.32 -0.93 13.82
N GLY A 550 -18.33 -2.15 14.43
CA GLY A 550 -19.34 -2.54 15.42
C GLY A 550 -20.62 -3.13 14.84
N GLY A 551 -20.77 -3.28 13.52
CA GLY A 551 -21.80 -4.11 12.86
C GLY A 551 -23.14 -3.42 12.53
N GLU A 552 -23.34 -2.15 12.86
CA GLU A 552 -24.51 -1.41 12.39
C GLU A 552 -24.51 -1.28 10.85
N ARG A 553 -25.69 -1.31 10.19
CA ARG A 553 -25.78 -1.20 8.74
C ARG A 553 -26.78 -0.14 8.29
N GLU A 554 -26.42 0.56 7.23
CA GLU A 554 -27.27 1.55 6.56
C GLU A 554 -27.23 1.39 5.04
N ARG A 555 -28.34 1.76 4.37
CA ARG A 555 -28.50 1.65 2.92
C ARG A 555 -28.85 2.99 2.29
N TRP A 556 -28.22 3.28 1.14
CA TRP A 556 -28.56 4.39 0.27
C TRP A 556 -28.90 3.85 -1.12
N SER A 557 -29.96 4.39 -1.72
CA SER A 557 -30.43 3.99 -3.05
C SER A 557 -30.59 5.21 -3.95
N GLY A 558 -30.53 4.97 -5.26
CA GLY A 558 -30.69 6.03 -6.24
C GLY A 558 -29.46 6.90 -6.44
N LEU A 559 -28.27 6.41 -6.07
CA LEU A 559 -27.00 7.10 -6.26
C LEU A 559 -26.65 7.15 -7.76
N ALA A 560 -26.40 8.35 -8.27
CA ALA A 560 -26.06 8.51 -9.68
C ALA A 560 -24.64 8.01 -9.97
N SER A 561 -24.45 7.30 -11.08
CA SER A 561 -23.11 6.89 -11.56
C SER A 561 -22.28 8.09 -12.05
N ASN A 562 -20.98 7.88 -12.22
CA ASN A 562 -19.97 8.81 -12.71
C ASN A 562 -19.86 10.08 -11.84
N ARG A 563 -19.87 9.88 -10.52
CA ARG A 563 -19.62 10.95 -9.54
C ARG A 563 -19.34 10.40 -8.14
N TYR A 564 -18.75 11.21 -7.33
CA TYR A 564 -18.60 10.98 -5.88
C TYR A 564 -19.87 11.34 -5.10
N HIS A 565 -20.15 10.54 -4.06
CA HIS A 565 -21.22 10.75 -3.08
C HIS A 565 -20.66 10.69 -1.67
N ALA A 566 -20.96 11.71 -0.87
CA ALA A 566 -20.64 11.72 0.56
C ALA A 566 -21.79 11.08 1.34
N LEU A 567 -21.55 9.93 1.95
CA LEU A 567 -22.52 9.20 2.77
C LEU A 567 -22.17 9.39 4.24
N ARG A 568 -23.10 9.98 5.00
CA ARG A 568 -22.87 10.29 6.41
C ARG A 568 -23.55 9.26 7.30
N ARG A 569 -22.87 8.79 8.33
CA ARG A 569 -23.44 7.89 9.33
C ARG A 569 -24.71 8.48 9.92
N GLY A 570 -25.80 7.72 9.98
CA GLY A 570 -27.11 8.13 10.46
C GLY A 570 -28.00 8.82 9.41
N SER A 571 -27.56 9.00 8.16
CA SER A 571 -28.37 9.58 7.09
C SER A 571 -28.99 8.54 6.14
N GLY A 572 -28.57 7.31 6.20
CA GLY A 572 -29.10 6.19 5.43
C GLY A 572 -30.35 5.56 6.04
N ILE A 573 -30.91 4.61 5.33
CA ILE A 573 -32.00 3.77 5.86
C ILE A 573 -31.35 2.61 6.62
N ARG A 574 -31.62 2.47 7.92
CA ARG A 574 -31.11 1.32 8.70
C ARG A 574 -31.59 0.00 8.08
N VAL A 575 -30.66 -0.91 7.87
CA VAL A 575 -30.94 -2.26 7.40
C VAL A 575 -31.13 -3.13 8.64
N GLY A 576 -32.30 -3.75 8.77
CA GLY A 576 -32.79 -4.35 9.99
C GLY A 576 -31.86 -5.37 10.64
N GLU A 577 -32.05 -5.46 11.95
CA GLU A 577 -31.56 -6.50 12.88
C GLU A 577 -32.04 -7.88 12.47
#